data_1b4d47b08bd67aec94bfacd4b500c169
#
_entry.id   1b4d47b08bd67aec94bfacd4b500c169
#
_cell.length_a   1.000
_cell.length_b   1.000
_cell.length_c   1.000
_cell.angle_alpha   90.00
_cell.angle_beta   90.00
_cell.angle_gamma   90.00
#
_symmetry.space_group_name_H-M   'P 1'
#
loop_
_entity.id
_entity.type
_entity.pdbx_description
1 polymer ?
#
loop_
_entity_poly.entity_id
_entity_poly.type
_entity_poly.pdbx_seq_one_letter_code
_entity_poly.pdbx_strand_id
1 'polypeptide(L)'
;MIDSFEVKPLRRNFREPFATATGTWRTRESMVARVKYMDGHVGFGEVAPTPGFRGEMFSDAHRFLSLWEPRMEIPDHLPLCRAALGCAGSSLWRTKTAFPKIKTAALLRSPEETNLPLSNVLKAKIGVGELGAEIATIENLLTRLPAGSRLRLDANGSLSRTEAKAWLDTFEGCSQIEFLEQPLAVTDRNGLMGLAESNSLALALDESLLDVQIAEEFLADGWPGYFVFKPTLCRDWREMETFLRNEPTRCVVSSVFESPFGFEAVLRVASLVETVAGIGVNPLFVEDDFSLHAMDMVLQPGEVDIPQLEELWRSI
;
A
#
# COMPACT_ATOMS: atom_id res chain seq x y z
N MET A 1 20.21 10.14 -18.42
CA MET A 1 19.37 10.95 -19.37
C MET A 1 18.34 10.00 -19.94
N ILE A 2 17.09 10.45 -20.13
CA ILE A 2 16.00 9.64 -20.70
C ILE A 2 16.22 9.54 -22.22
N ASP A 3 16.12 8.34 -22.76
CA ASP A 3 16.18 7.99 -24.18
C ASP A 3 14.79 7.97 -24.80
N SER A 4 13.84 7.28 -24.15
CA SER A 4 12.44 7.27 -24.56
C SER A 4 11.49 7.18 -23.37
N PHE A 5 10.29 7.70 -23.57
CA PHE A 5 9.16 7.64 -22.64
C PHE A 5 7.91 7.18 -23.39
N GLU A 6 7.22 6.24 -22.81
CA GLU A 6 5.97 5.71 -23.31
C GLU A 6 4.97 5.51 -22.17
N VAL A 7 3.68 5.63 -22.45
CA VAL A 7 2.61 5.38 -21.48
C VAL A 7 1.50 4.56 -22.11
N LYS A 8 0.97 3.58 -21.36
CA LYS A 8 -0.16 2.76 -21.80
C LYS A 8 -1.20 2.64 -20.70
N PRO A 9 -2.50 2.75 -21.04
CA PRO A 9 -3.58 2.43 -20.11
C PRO A 9 -3.64 0.93 -19.88
N LEU A 10 -4.03 0.54 -18.67
CA LEU A 10 -4.18 -0.84 -18.27
C LEU A 10 -5.48 -1.03 -17.49
N ARG A 11 -6.12 -2.19 -17.69
CA ARG A 11 -7.34 -2.57 -16.98
C ARG A 11 -7.28 -4.02 -16.54
N ARG A 12 -7.49 -4.25 -15.24
CA ARG A 12 -7.56 -5.60 -14.64
C ARG A 12 -8.92 -5.83 -14.00
N ASN A 13 -9.43 -7.04 -14.11
CA ASN A 13 -10.70 -7.43 -13.52
C ASN A 13 -10.47 -8.11 -12.16
N PHE A 14 -11.27 -7.73 -11.16
CA PHE A 14 -11.35 -8.51 -9.93
C PHE A 14 -12.11 -9.82 -10.17
N ARG A 15 -11.74 -10.90 -9.46
CA ARG A 15 -12.46 -12.19 -9.51
C ARG A 15 -13.90 -12.04 -9.06
N GLU A 16 -14.12 -11.24 -8.04
CA GLU A 16 -15.41 -10.89 -7.48
C GLU A 16 -15.45 -9.37 -7.24
N PRO A 17 -16.64 -8.76 -7.21
CA PRO A 17 -16.76 -7.36 -6.86
C PRO A 17 -16.10 -7.08 -5.51
N PHE A 18 -15.15 -6.16 -5.47
CA PHE A 18 -14.39 -5.83 -4.28
C PHE A 18 -14.99 -4.61 -3.58
N ALA A 19 -15.48 -4.82 -2.35
CA ALA A 19 -16.06 -3.76 -1.53
C ALA A 19 -14.95 -2.91 -0.89
N THR A 20 -15.02 -1.59 -1.10
CA THR A 20 -14.12 -0.60 -0.50
C THR A 20 -14.92 0.40 0.31
N ALA A 21 -14.25 1.26 1.09
CA ALA A 21 -14.90 2.36 1.80
C ALA A 21 -15.63 3.36 0.88
N THR A 22 -15.25 3.43 -0.40
CA THR A 22 -15.77 4.38 -1.40
C THR A 22 -16.69 3.74 -2.44
N GLY A 23 -17.01 2.45 -2.31
CA GLY A 23 -17.90 1.73 -3.23
C GLY A 23 -17.37 0.37 -3.63
N THR A 24 -18.03 -0.24 -4.62
CA THR A 24 -17.70 -1.59 -5.09
C THR A 24 -16.96 -1.51 -6.42
N TRP A 25 -15.75 -2.07 -6.47
CA TRP A 25 -14.93 -2.14 -7.66
C TRP A 25 -15.09 -3.49 -8.36
N ARG A 26 -15.22 -3.46 -9.67
CA ARG A 26 -15.20 -4.65 -10.54
C ARG A 26 -13.92 -4.72 -11.37
N THR A 27 -13.33 -3.56 -11.61
CA THR A 27 -12.13 -3.40 -12.42
C THR A 27 -11.20 -2.39 -11.77
N ARG A 28 -9.91 -2.59 -11.98
CA ARG A 28 -8.85 -1.64 -11.61
C ARG A 28 -8.28 -1.04 -12.88
N GLU A 29 -8.39 0.27 -13.02
CA GLU A 29 -7.83 1.02 -14.14
C GLU A 29 -6.59 1.77 -13.67
N SER A 30 -5.54 1.72 -14.46
CA SER A 30 -4.29 2.42 -14.21
C SER A 30 -3.59 2.79 -15.51
N MET A 31 -2.53 3.55 -15.42
CA MET A 31 -1.61 3.80 -16.53
C MET A 31 -0.20 3.42 -16.12
N VAL A 32 0.48 2.71 -16.98
CA VAL A 32 1.89 2.37 -16.80
C VAL A 32 2.74 3.31 -17.64
N ALA A 33 3.72 3.95 -16.99
CA ALA A 33 4.78 4.72 -17.60
C ALA A 33 6.03 3.86 -17.73
N ARG A 34 6.58 3.77 -18.92
CA ARG A 34 7.85 3.11 -19.22
C ARG A 34 8.89 4.14 -19.59
N VAL A 35 10.01 4.15 -18.90
CA VAL A 35 11.12 5.07 -19.16
C VAL A 35 12.36 4.24 -19.52
N LYS A 36 12.90 4.46 -20.70
CA LYS A 36 14.20 3.92 -21.10
C LYS A 36 15.25 5.02 -21.00
N TYR A 37 16.40 4.66 -20.48
CA TYR A 37 17.51 5.57 -20.28
C TYR A 37 18.65 5.29 -21.29
N MET A 38 19.47 6.32 -21.56
CA MET A 38 20.59 6.22 -22.54
C MET A 38 21.64 5.17 -22.19
N ASP A 39 21.73 4.76 -20.92
CA ASP A 39 22.58 3.65 -20.46
C ASP A 39 21.94 2.27 -20.68
N GLY A 40 20.77 2.24 -21.31
CA GLY A 40 20.04 1.05 -21.72
C GLY A 40 19.13 0.44 -20.65
N HIS A 41 19.16 0.94 -19.39
CA HIS A 41 18.23 0.42 -18.40
C HIS A 41 16.80 0.96 -18.61
N VAL A 42 15.84 0.19 -18.12
CA VAL A 42 14.42 0.50 -18.17
C VAL A 42 13.87 0.54 -16.76
N GLY A 43 12.98 1.50 -16.49
CA GLY A 43 12.19 1.57 -15.28
C GLY A 43 10.72 1.77 -15.60
N PHE A 44 9.87 1.29 -14.71
CA PHE A 44 8.43 1.40 -14.81
C PHE A 44 7.87 2.19 -13.64
N GLY A 45 6.75 2.88 -13.88
CA GLY A 45 5.95 3.51 -12.85
C GLY A 45 4.49 3.39 -13.19
N GLU A 46 3.62 3.51 -12.20
CA GLU A 46 2.18 3.33 -12.40
C GLU A 46 1.40 4.47 -11.77
N VAL A 47 0.50 5.05 -12.54
CA VAL A 47 -0.54 5.95 -12.06
C VAL A 47 -1.80 5.14 -11.85
N ALA A 48 -2.17 4.96 -10.60
CA ALA A 48 -3.28 4.12 -10.19
C ALA A 48 -4.25 4.89 -9.28
N PRO A 49 -5.08 5.82 -9.83
CA PRO A 49 -6.00 6.62 -9.05
C PRO A 49 -6.89 5.74 -8.18
N THR A 50 -6.95 6.06 -6.89
CA THR A 50 -7.65 5.24 -5.91
C THR A 50 -8.71 6.10 -5.22
N PRO A 51 -10.01 5.84 -5.43
CA PRO A 51 -11.07 6.57 -4.76
C PRO A 51 -10.91 6.52 -3.23
N GLY A 52 -11.09 7.67 -2.57
CA GLY A 52 -10.86 7.82 -1.13
C GLY A 52 -9.46 8.33 -0.76
N PHE A 53 -8.51 8.27 -1.67
CA PHE A 53 -7.20 8.91 -1.55
C PHE A 53 -7.13 10.16 -2.41
N ARG A 54 -6.24 11.10 -2.05
CA ARG A 54 -5.97 12.28 -2.90
C ARG A 54 -5.23 11.84 -4.15
N GLY A 55 -5.47 12.55 -5.23
CA GLY A 55 -4.80 12.34 -6.50
C GLY A 55 -5.64 12.87 -7.64
N GLU A 56 -5.05 12.89 -8.79
CA GLU A 56 -5.71 13.26 -10.03
C GLU A 56 -6.67 12.18 -10.51
N MET A 57 -7.60 12.61 -11.37
CA MET A 57 -8.45 11.68 -12.12
C MET A 57 -7.64 10.98 -13.21
N PHE A 58 -8.03 9.74 -13.55
CA PHE A 58 -7.41 8.98 -14.64
C PHE A 58 -7.32 9.78 -15.96
N SER A 59 -8.37 10.52 -16.30
CA SER A 59 -8.42 11.35 -17.51
C SER A 59 -7.38 12.47 -17.54
N ASP A 60 -7.11 13.09 -16.39
CA ASP A 60 -6.14 14.20 -16.29
C ASP A 60 -4.71 13.66 -16.37
N ALA A 61 -4.43 12.57 -15.67
CA ALA A 61 -3.17 11.87 -15.77
C ALA A 61 -2.89 11.38 -17.20
N HIS A 62 -3.90 10.79 -17.87
CA HIS A 62 -3.77 10.32 -19.25
C HIS A 62 -3.47 11.48 -20.21
N ARG A 63 -4.20 12.58 -20.09
CA ARG A 63 -3.96 13.77 -20.91
C ARG A 63 -2.55 14.32 -20.73
N PHE A 64 -2.10 14.43 -19.50
CA PHE A 64 -0.78 14.95 -19.18
C PHE A 64 0.34 14.02 -19.69
N LEU A 65 0.30 12.74 -19.31
CA LEU A 65 1.36 11.78 -19.63
C LEU A 65 1.45 11.48 -21.13
N SER A 66 0.33 11.53 -21.88
CA SER A 66 0.34 11.35 -23.34
C SER A 66 1.08 12.45 -24.09
N LEU A 67 1.28 13.62 -23.45
CA LEU A 67 1.97 14.78 -24.01
C LEU A 67 3.28 15.10 -23.28
N TRP A 68 3.58 14.34 -22.23
CA TRP A 68 4.76 14.62 -21.40
C TRP A 68 6.06 14.34 -22.15
N GLU A 69 6.98 15.26 -22.05
CA GLU A 69 8.35 15.12 -22.55
C GLU A 69 9.35 15.25 -21.39
N PRO A 70 10.53 14.60 -21.48
CA PRO A 70 11.60 14.77 -20.52
C PRO A 70 11.95 16.25 -20.33
N ARG A 71 11.95 16.73 -19.08
CA ARG A 71 12.14 18.12 -18.62
C ARG A 71 10.87 18.96 -18.52
N MET A 72 9.71 18.46 -18.96
CA MET A 72 8.46 19.15 -18.63
C MET A 72 8.24 19.07 -17.12
N GLU A 73 7.88 20.19 -16.53
CA GLU A 73 7.50 20.26 -15.12
C GLU A 73 6.17 19.54 -14.90
N ILE A 74 6.09 18.76 -13.82
CA ILE A 74 4.88 18.06 -13.46
C ILE A 74 4.06 18.97 -12.53
N PRO A 75 2.85 19.37 -12.92
CA PRO A 75 2.00 20.23 -12.11
C PRO A 75 1.71 19.62 -10.72
N ASP A 76 1.58 20.46 -9.71
CA ASP A 76 1.34 20.03 -8.33
C ASP A 76 0.01 19.27 -8.14
N HIS A 77 -0.98 19.53 -9.00
CA HIS A 77 -2.26 18.83 -8.98
C HIS A 77 -2.23 17.43 -9.63
N LEU A 78 -1.05 16.96 -10.09
CA LEU A 78 -0.82 15.63 -10.65
C LEU A 78 0.19 14.83 -9.82
N PRO A 79 -0.07 14.59 -8.52
CA PRO A 79 0.86 13.91 -7.63
C PRO A 79 1.16 12.47 -8.04
N LEU A 80 0.19 11.73 -8.60
CA LEU A 80 0.39 10.35 -9.03
C LEU A 80 1.25 10.27 -10.30
N CYS A 81 1.13 11.24 -11.22
CA CYS A 81 2.06 11.36 -12.35
C CYS A 81 3.50 11.57 -11.86
N ARG A 82 3.67 12.41 -10.83
CA ARG A 82 4.99 12.64 -10.21
C ARG A 82 5.52 11.37 -9.56
N ALA A 83 4.68 10.66 -8.80
CA ALA A 83 5.03 9.37 -8.19
C ALA A 83 5.48 8.35 -9.25
N ALA A 84 4.70 8.19 -10.33
CA ALA A 84 5.01 7.23 -11.39
C ALA A 84 6.33 7.55 -12.11
N LEU A 85 6.59 8.81 -12.45
CA LEU A 85 7.84 9.22 -13.09
C LEU A 85 9.03 9.11 -12.12
N GLY A 86 8.84 9.42 -10.84
CA GLY A 86 9.82 9.19 -9.79
C GLY A 86 10.14 7.71 -9.60
N CYS A 87 9.12 6.86 -9.58
CA CYS A 87 9.23 5.41 -9.54
C CYS A 87 10.05 4.88 -10.71
N ALA A 88 9.70 5.24 -11.95
CA ALA A 88 10.43 4.82 -13.13
C ALA A 88 11.90 5.28 -13.13
N GLY A 89 12.22 6.35 -12.41
CA GLY A 89 13.58 6.87 -12.20
C GLY A 89 14.35 6.24 -11.05
N SER A 90 13.70 5.40 -10.23
CA SER A 90 14.30 4.83 -9.04
C SER A 90 15.53 3.97 -9.34
N SER A 91 16.53 4.09 -8.46
CA SER A 91 17.72 3.21 -8.51
C SER A 91 17.40 1.74 -8.21
N LEU A 92 16.26 1.46 -7.60
CA LEU A 92 15.80 0.08 -7.33
C LEU A 92 15.59 -0.73 -8.62
N TRP A 93 15.29 -0.10 -9.75
CA TRP A 93 15.25 -0.76 -11.07
C TRP A 93 16.62 -1.20 -11.59
N ARG A 94 17.70 -0.60 -11.08
CA ARG A 94 19.10 -0.88 -11.48
C ARG A 94 19.80 -1.85 -10.55
N THR A 95 19.20 -2.23 -9.43
CA THR A 95 19.80 -3.09 -8.42
C THR A 95 20.01 -4.49 -8.99
N LYS A 96 21.28 -4.93 -9.03
CA LYS A 96 21.70 -6.27 -9.49
C LYS A 96 21.85 -7.28 -8.35
N THR A 97 21.91 -6.78 -7.11
CA THR A 97 21.95 -7.64 -5.91
C THR A 97 20.57 -8.23 -5.64
N ALA A 98 20.55 -9.48 -5.17
CA ALA A 98 19.29 -10.10 -4.76
C ALA A 98 18.65 -9.32 -3.62
N PHE A 99 17.38 -9.03 -3.78
CA PHE A 99 16.56 -8.44 -2.71
C PHE A 99 16.26 -9.49 -1.63
N PRO A 100 16.01 -9.08 -0.37
CA PRO A 100 15.46 -9.97 0.64
C PRO A 100 14.05 -10.44 0.25
N LYS A 101 13.67 -11.63 0.71
CA LYS A 101 12.29 -12.09 0.57
C LYS A 101 11.34 -11.25 1.43
N ILE A 102 10.21 -10.86 0.86
CA ILE A 102 9.20 -10.03 1.51
C ILE A 102 8.08 -10.91 2.03
N LYS A 103 7.88 -10.88 3.35
CA LYS A 103 6.68 -11.47 3.97
C LYS A 103 5.51 -10.50 3.79
N THR A 104 4.33 -11.03 3.48
CA THR A 104 3.12 -10.22 3.32
C THR A 104 2.03 -10.65 4.29
N ALA A 105 1.28 -9.68 4.79
CA ALA A 105 0.08 -9.91 5.55
C ALA A 105 -1.04 -10.42 4.64
N ALA A 106 -1.85 -11.35 5.13
CA ALA A 106 -3.03 -11.80 4.43
C ALA A 106 -4.25 -10.96 4.82
N LEU A 107 -4.97 -10.46 3.82
CA LEU A 107 -6.23 -9.77 4.03
C LEU A 107 -7.36 -10.78 4.27
N LEU A 108 -8.04 -10.68 5.41
CA LEU A 108 -9.25 -11.44 5.69
C LEU A 108 -10.43 -10.82 4.95
N ARG A 109 -11.24 -11.63 4.28
CA ARG A 109 -12.50 -11.18 3.65
C ARG A 109 -13.56 -10.87 4.72
N SER A 110 -13.54 -11.64 5.81
CA SER A 110 -14.33 -11.45 7.01
C SER A 110 -13.55 -11.94 8.23
N PRO A 111 -13.64 -11.28 9.41
CA PRO A 111 -13.09 -11.83 10.65
C PRO A 111 -13.70 -13.18 11.07
N GLU A 112 -14.88 -13.53 10.50
CA GLU A 112 -15.58 -14.79 10.75
C GLU A 112 -15.10 -15.96 9.88
N GLU A 113 -14.16 -15.71 8.96
CA GLU A 113 -13.60 -16.80 8.12
C GLU A 113 -13.13 -17.98 8.96
N THR A 114 -13.57 -19.19 8.57
CA THR A 114 -13.19 -20.43 9.24
C THR A 114 -11.84 -20.94 8.77
N ASN A 115 -11.52 -20.73 7.49
CA ASN A 115 -10.24 -21.12 6.86
C ASN A 115 -9.32 -19.93 6.79
N LEU A 116 -8.51 -19.74 7.84
CA LEU A 116 -7.56 -18.64 7.89
C LEU A 116 -6.41 -18.84 6.89
N PRO A 117 -5.98 -17.78 6.18
CA PRO A 117 -4.81 -17.84 5.33
C PRO A 117 -3.54 -18.22 6.10
N LEU A 118 -2.63 -18.93 5.43
CA LEU A 118 -1.33 -19.29 6.00
C LEU A 118 -0.39 -18.08 6.00
N SER A 119 -0.61 -17.17 6.92
CA SER A 119 0.26 -16.01 7.17
C SER A 119 0.45 -15.80 8.66
N ASN A 120 1.65 -15.34 9.04
CA ASN A 120 1.90 -14.95 10.44
C ASN A 120 1.32 -13.57 10.78
N VAL A 121 0.88 -12.81 9.79
CA VAL A 121 0.20 -11.52 9.99
C VAL A 121 -1.07 -11.51 9.16
N LEU A 122 -2.19 -11.27 9.81
CA LEU A 122 -3.50 -11.14 9.20
C LEU A 122 -3.97 -9.69 9.32
N LYS A 123 -4.79 -9.23 8.38
CA LYS A 123 -5.43 -7.91 8.44
C LYS A 123 -6.94 -8.09 8.36
N ALA A 124 -7.67 -7.51 9.31
CA ALA A 124 -9.11 -7.53 9.38
C ALA A 124 -9.67 -6.10 9.33
N LYS A 125 -10.73 -5.90 8.54
CA LYS A 125 -11.48 -4.65 8.53
C LYS A 125 -12.41 -4.57 9.73
N ILE A 126 -12.48 -3.41 10.36
CA ILE A 126 -13.38 -3.07 11.47
C ILE A 126 -14.06 -1.72 11.22
N GLY A 127 -14.97 -1.33 12.12
CA GLY A 127 -15.69 -0.06 12.02
C GLY A 127 -16.76 -0.04 10.91
N VAL A 128 -17.31 -1.19 10.57
CA VAL A 128 -18.36 -1.36 9.56
C VAL A 128 -19.70 -1.81 10.17
N GLY A 129 -19.68 -2.33 11.39
CA GLY A 129 -20.84 -2.86 12.11
C GLY A 129 -21.05 -2.21 13.47
N GLU A 130 -21.79 -2.90 14.34
CA GLU A 130 -22.01 -2.46 15.73
C GLU A 130 -20.76 -2.77 16.55
N LEU A 131 -20.29 -1.81 17.34
CA LEU A 131 -19.01 -1.86 18.08
C LEU A 131 -18.85 -3.13 18.93
N GLY A 132 -19.85 -3.44 19.76
CA GLY A 132 -19.75 -4.59 20.67
C GLY A 132 -19.74 -5.92 19.95
N ALA A 133 -20.49 -6.03 18.84
CA ALA A 133 -20.51 -7.23 18.02
C ALA A 133 -19.19 -7.42 17.26
N GLU A 134 -18.59 -6.34 16.74
CA GLU A 134 -17.29 -6.41 16.08
C GLU A 134 -16.18 -6.79 17.08
N ILE A 135 -16.16 -6.19 18.28
CA ILE A 135 -15.19 -6.53 19.33
C ILE A 135 -15.30 -8.03 19.67
N ALA A 136 -16.50 -8.54 19.92
CA ALA A 136 -16.69 -9.96 20.22
C ALA A 136 -16.24 -10.88 19.06
N THR A 137 -16.44 -10.44 17.83
CA THR A 137 -15.97 -11.17 16.63
C THR A 137 -14.44 -11.21 16.57
N ILE A 138 -13.76 -10.11 16.87
CA ILE A 138 -12.29 -10.08 16.91
C ILE A 138 -11.75 -10.87 18.09
N GLU A 139 -12.37 -10.82 19.28
CA GLU A 139 -11.99 -11.69 20.41
C GLU A 139 -12.07 -13.17 20.03
N ASN A 140 -13.15 -13.60 19.37
CA ASN A 140 -13.29 -14.94 18.84
C ASN A 140 -12.20 -15.28 17.82
N LEU A 141 -11.91 -14.38 16.88
CA LEU A 141 -10.85 -14.56 15.88
C LEU A 141 -9.49 -14.79 16.56
N LEU A 142 -9.14 -14.00 17.57
CA LEU A 142 -7.88 -14.12 18.31
C LEU A 142 -7.70 -15.51 18.95
N THR A 143 -8.78 -16.15 19.43
CA THR A 143 -8.73 -17.53 19.98
C THR A 143 -8.40 -18.58 18.93
N ARG A 144 -8.64 -18.28 17.65
CA ARG A 144 -8.43 -19.20 16.51
C ARG A 144 -7.12 -18.95 15.77
N LEU A 145 -6.43 -17.85 16.07
CA LEU A 145 -5.16 -17.54 15.43
C LEU A 145 -4.09 -18.57 15.82
N PRO A 146 -3.26 -19.02 14.86
CA PRO A 146 -2.10 -19.83 15.17
C PRO A 146 -1.16 -19.12 16.17
N ALA A 147 -0.51 -19.90 17.02
CA ALA A 147 0.45 -19.34 17.97
C ALA A 147 1.54 -18.53 17.25
N GLY A 148 1.81 -17.31 17.72
CA GLY A 148 2.79 -16.40 17.15
C GLY A 148 2.27 -15.57 15.96
N SER A 149 1.00 -15.77 15.53
CA SER A 149 0.37 -14.88 14.54
C SER A 149 -0.02 -13.55 15.17
N ARG A 150 -0.04 -12.50 14.33
CA ARG A 150 -0.49 -11.16 14.69
C ARG A 150 -1.64 -10.71 13.80
N LEU A 151 -2.47 -9.83 14.35
CA LEU A 151 -3.62 -9.25 13.67
C LEU A 151 -3.45 -7.73 13.57
N ARG A 152 -3.67 -7.18 12.40
CA ARG A 152 -3.82 -5.75 12.13
C ARG A 152 -5.30 -5.45 11.99
N LEU A 153 -5.79 -4.46 12.72
CA LEU A 153 -7.17 -4.00 12.67
C LEU A 153 -7.22 -2.73 11.83
N ASP A 154 -8.03 -2.71 10.77
CA ASP A 154 -8.11 -1.56 9.86
C ASP A 154 -9.50 -0.94 9.90
N ALA A 155 -9.56 0.27 10.42
CA ALA A 155 -10.80 1.04 10.56
C ALA A 155 -11.07 1.99 9.38
N ASN A 156 -10.13 2.23 8.49
CA ASN A 156 -10.23 3.17 7.36
C ASN A 156 -10.83 4.55 7.77
N GLY A 157 -10.49 5.06 8.94
CA GLY A 157 -10.94 6.36 9.44
C GLY A 157 -12.40 6.45 9.85
N SER A 158 -13.08 5.31 10.05
CA SER A 158 -14.54 5.28 10.27
C SER A 158 -14.97 5.44 11.71
N LEU A 159 -14.08 5.27 12.68
CA LEU A 159 -14.44 5.31 14.10
C LEU A 159 -14.55 6.75 14.63
N SER A 160 -15.46 6.96 15.55
CA SER A 160 -15.43 8.12 16.45
C SER A 160 -14.30 7.97 17.48
N ARG A 161 -13.91 9.05 18.14
CA ARG A 161 -12.91 9.01 19.23
C ARG A 161 -13.31 8.05 20.36
N THR A 162 -14.61 7.98 20.67
CA THR A 162 -15.13 7.10 21.72
C THR A 162 -15.03 5.63 21.32
N GLU A 163 -15.38 5.29 20.08
CA GLU A 163 -15.26 3.92 19.58
C GLU A 163 -13.79 3.50 19.46
N ALA A 164 -12.93 4.37 18.91
CA ALA A 164 -11.48 4.10 18.84
C ALA A 164 -10.88 3.85 20.22
N LYS A 165 -11.28 4.66 21.23
CA LYS A 165 -10.86 4.43 22.62
C LYS A 165 -11.37 3.09 23.15
N ALA A 166 -12.62 2.70 22.88
CA ALA A 166 -13.15 1.41 23.31
C ALA A 166 -12.38 0.24 22.70
N TRP A 167 -12.01 0.31 21.41
CA TRP A 167 -11.12 -0.68 20.78
C TRP A 167 -9.76 -0.77 21.49
N LEU A 168 -9.14 0.37 21.75
CA LEU A 168 -7.83 0.42 22.40
C LEU A 168 -7.86 -0.11 23.84
N ASP A 169 -8.88 0.28 24.63
CA ASP A 169 -9.05 -0.17 26.01
C ASP A 169 -9.34 -1.69 26.08
N THR A 170 -10.15 -2.22 25.14
CA THR A 170 -10.49 -3.65 25.12
C THR A 170 -9.27 -4.52 24.84
N PHE A 171 -8.40 -4.09 23.95
CA PHE A 171 -7.25 -4.88 23.52
C PHE A 171 -5.93 -4.37 24.10
N GLU A 172 -5.99 -3.56 25.16
CA GLU A 172 -4.79 -3.10 25.86
C GLU A 172 -3.94 -4.29 26.31
N GLY A 173 -2.64 -4.26 25.98
CA GLY A 173 -1.71 -5.33 26.28
C GLY A 173 -1.89 -6.64 25.51
N CYS A 174 -2.80 -6.71 24.56
CA CYS A 174 -2.98 -7.88 23.69
C CYS A 174 -1.83 -7.98 22.68
N SER A 175 -0.86 -8.87 22.94
CA SER A 175 0.31 -9.05 22.09
C SER A 175 0.03 -9.64 20.70
N GLN A 176 -1.16 -10.20 20.47
CA GLN A 176 -1.59 -10.72 19.19
C GLN A 176 -2.07 -9.61 18.25
N ILE A 177 -2.41 -8.42 18.75
CA ILE A 177 -2.74 -7.27 17.89
C ILE A 177 -1.46 -6.47 17.65
N GLU A 178 -1.11 -6.30 16.37
CA GLU A 178 0.09 -5.56 16.00
C GLU A 178 -0.16 -4.05 16.07
N PHE A 179 -1.27 -3.60 15.51
CA PHE A 179 -1.73 -2.20 15.59
C PHE A 179 -3.20 -2.04 15.16
N LEU A 180 -3.76 -0.89 15.53
CA LEU A 180 -5.02 -0.37 15.02
C LEU A 180 -4.71 0.68 13.94
N GLU A 181 -5.05 0.38 12.67
CA GLU A 181 -4.76 1.20 11.50
C GLU A 181 -5.89 2.22 11.27
N GLN A 182 -5.48 3.47 11.07
CA GLN A 182 -6.31 4.63 10.77
C GLN A 182 -7.67 4.63 11.51
N PRO A 183 -7.68 4.71 12.84
CA PRO A 183 -8.93 4.64 13.59
C PRO A 183 -9.86 5.82 13.32
N LEU A 184 -9.31 7.03 13.21
CA LEU A 184 -10.06 8.27 13.06
C LEU A 184 -9.91 8.85 11.64
N ALA A 185 -10.87 9.69 11.27
CA ALA A 185 -10.82 10.44 10.03
C ALA A 185 -9.49 11.22 9.88
N VAL A 186 -9.00 11.36 8.65
CA VAL A 186 -7.72 12.05 8.34
C VAL A 186 -7.67 13.50 8.82
N THR A 187 -8.84 14.13 9.02
CA THR A 187 -8.98 15.49 9.52
C THR A 187 -8.80 15.59 11.03
N ASP A 188 -8.80 14.48 11.76
CA ASP A 188 -8.70 14.46 13.22
C ASP A 188 -7.28 14.11 13.72
N ARG A 189 -6.28 14.87 13.25
CA ARG A 189 -4.87 14.71 13.65
C ARG A 189 -4.68 14.72 15.17
N ASN A 190 -5.34 15.66 15.86
CA ASN A 190 -5.20 15.79 17.32
C ASN A 190 -5.79 14.58 18.07
N GLY A 191 -6.89 14.03 17.55
CA GLY A 191 -7.44 12.77 18.08
C GLY A 191 -6.51 11.60 17.91
N LEU A 192 -5.91 11.44 16.72
CA LEU A 192 -4.92 10.39 16.45
C LEU A 192 -3.73 10.49 17.39
N MET A 193 -3.14 11.68 17.55
CA MET A 193 -2.01 11.92 18.47
C MET A 193 -2.38 11.59 19.91
N GLY A 194 -3.50 12.12 20.42
CA GLY A 194 -3.93 11.88 21.79
C GLY A 194 -4.25 10.41 22.10
N LEU A 195 -4.80 9.67 21.15
CA LEU A 195 -5.01 8.21 21.28
C LEU A 195 -3.68 7.46 21.34
N ALA A 196 -2.72 7.82 20.48
CA ALA A 196 -1.43 7.17 20.40
C ALA A 196 -0.56 7.41 21.67
N GLU A 197 -0.68 8.58 22.29
CA GLU A 197 0.03 8.93 23.53
C GLU A 197 -0.57 8.24 24.75
N SER A 198 -1.88 7.99 24.76
CA SER A 198 -2.61 7.52 25.93
C SER A 198 -2.79 6.01 26.02
N ASN A 199 -2.34 5.25 25.02
CA ASN A 199 -2.57 3.80 24.97
C ASN A 199 -1.30 3.03 24.63
N SER A 200 -1.24 1.79 25.12
CA SER A 200 -0.11 0.86 24.86
C SER A 200 -0.24 0.11 23.53
N LEU A 201 -1.47 -0.06 23.01
CA LEU A 201 -1.70 -0.64 21.70
C LEU A 201 -1.28 0.37 20.61
N ALA A 202 -0.37 -0.05 19.76
CA ALA A 202 0.14 0.81 18.72
C ALA A 202 -0.94 1.21 17.70
N LEU A 203 -0.85 2.43 17.19
CA LEU A 203 -1.63 2.90 16.05
C LEU A 203 -0.79 2.90 14.77
N ALA A 204 -1.45 2.85 13.62
CA ALA A 204 -0.82 3.05 12.33
C ALA A 204 -1.59 4.12 11.53
N LEU A 205 -0.86 4.99 10.82
CA LEU A 205 -1.43 5.96 9.89
C LEU A 205 -1.43 5.35 8.49
N ASP A 206 -2.56 5.42 7.79
CA ASP A 206 -2.72 4.99 6.40
C ASP A 206 -3.26 6.14 5.53
N GLU A 207 -4.56 6.40 5.52
CA GLU A 207 -5.17 7.45 4.72
C GLU A 207 -4.65 8.85 5.06
N SER A 208 -4.10 9.04 6.24
CA SER A 208 -3.40 10.26 6.64
C SER A 208 -2.06 10.47 5.92
N LEU A 209 -1.45 9.41 5.36
CA LEU A 209 -0.11 9.44 4.77
C LEU A 209 -0.14 9.50 3.24
N LEU A 210 -0.52 10.62 2.70
CA LEU A 210 -0.49 10.85 1.25
C LEU A 210 0.87 11.31 0.74
N ASP A 211 1.78 11.67 1.66
CA ASP A 211 3.04 12.32 1.36
C ASP A 211 4.04 12.10 2.49
N VAL A 212 5.32 12.04 2.17
CA VAL A 212 6.40 11.89 3.16
C VAL A 212 6.41 13.06 4.15
N GLN A 213 6.17 14.26 3.68
CA GLN A 213 6.12 15.45 4.52
C GLN A 213 5.14 15.27 5.70
N ILE A 214 3.99 14.66 5.46
CA ILE A 214 3.01 14.40 6.53
C ILE A 214 3.59 13.42 7.56
N ALA A 215 4.31 12.37 7.11
CA ALA A 215 4.97 11.43 8.02
C ALA A 215 6.05 12.12 8.85
N GLU A 216 6.85 13.00 8.24
CA GLU A 216 7.87 13.81 8.92
C GLU A 216 7.26 14.75 9.96
N GLU A 217 6.13 15.40 9.65
CA GLU A 217 5.38 16.22 10.60
C GLU A 217 4.87 15.43 11.81
N PHE A 218 4.29 14.24 11.58
CA PHE A 218 3.85 13.36 12.66
C PHE A 218 5.05 12.88 13.51
N LEU A 219 6.17 12.55 12.87
CA LEU A 219 7.38 12.14 13.56
C LEU A 219 7.95 13.27 14.42
N ALA A 220 7.98 14.50 13.89
CA ALA A 220 8.43 15.69 14.62
C ALA A 220 7.54 16.02 15.83
N ASP A 221 6.24 15.75 15.71
CA ASP A 221 5.27 15.89 16.82
C ASP A 221 5.32 14.72 17.83
N GLY A 222 6.22 13.74 17.62
CA GLY A 222 6.42 12.61 18.54
C GLY A 222 5.52 11.42 18.32
N TRP A 223 4.96 11.23 17.11
CA TRP A 223 4.15 10.04 16.79
C TRP A 223 4.87 8.73 17.16
N PRO A 224 4.31 7.88 18.04
CA PRO A 224 4.98 6.67 18.49
C PRO A 224 4.67 5.44 17.61
N GLY A 225 3.66 5.52 16.74
CA GLY A 225 3.10 4.39 16.00
C GLY A 225 3.75 4.12 14.64
N TYR A 226 3.04 3.37 13.82
CA TYR A 226 3.48 2.95 12.48
C TYR A 226 3.02 3.92 11.39
N PHE A 227 3.67 3.81 10.23
CA PHE A 227 3.39 4.55 9.00
C PHE A 227 3.13 3.55 7.87
N VAL A 228 1.91 3.52 7.33
CA VAL A 228 1.55 2.64 6.20
C VAL A 228 1.68 3.43 4.91
N PHE A 229 2.72 3.13 4.14
CA PHE A 229 2.98 3.78 2.86
C PHE A 229 2.41 2.98 1.70
N LYS A 230 1.71 3.67 0.80
CA LYS A 230 1.28 3.19 -0.51
C LYS A 230 2.16 3.87 -1.57
N PRO A 231 3.27 3.24 -1.99
CA PRO A 231 4.32 3.91 -2.76
C PRO A 231 3.81 4.63 -4.02
N THR A 232 2.90 4.01 -4.76
CA THR A 232 2.35 4.57 -6.00
C THR A 232 1.43 5.78 -5.79
N LEU A 233 1.01 6.05 -4.54
CA LEU A 233 0.26 7.26 -4.16
C LEU A 233 1.17 8.35 -3.57
N CYS A 234 2.41 8.04 -3.22
CA CYS A 234 3.34 8.98 -2.59
C CYS A 234 4.03 9.85 -3.65
N ARG A 235 3.73 11.14 -3.64
CA ARG A 235 4.18 12.12 -4.65
C ARG A 235 5.69 12.11 -4.88
N ASP A 236 6.48 12.15 -3.80
CA ASP A 236 7.92 12.28 -3.86
C ASP A 236 8.60 10.93 -3.58
N TRP A 237 8.71 10.12 -4.62
CA TRP A 237 9.23 8.76 -4.57
C TRP A 237 10.61 8.65 -3.89
N ARG A 238 11.54 9.54 -4.23
CA ARG A 238 12.90 9.53 -3.67
C ARG A 238 12.92 9.87 -2.17
N GLU A 239 12.12 10.83 -1.76
CA GLU A 239 11.99 11.20 -0.35
C GLU A 239 11.36 10.05 0.44
N MET A 240 10.34 9.40 -0.12
CA MET A 240 9.75 8.20 0.47
C MET A 240 10.80 7.09 0.66
N GLU A 241 11.58 6.75 -0.37
CA GLU A 241 12.65 5.75 -0.22
C GLU A 241 13.64 6.12 0.90
N THR A 242 13.97 7.39 1.04
CA THR A 242 14.85 7.89 2.10
C THR A 242 14.22 7.74 3.47
N PHE A 243 12.95 8.12 3.62
CA PHE A 243 12.21 7.98 4.87
C PHE A 243 12.09 6.50 5.30
N LEU A 244 11.74 5.62 4.38
CA LEU A 244 11.62 4.18 4.64
C LEU A 244 12.94 3.57 5.15
N ARG A 245 14.08 3.99 4.60
CA ARG A 245 15.41 3.55 5.05
C ARG A 245 15.78 4.09 6.44
N ASN A 246 15.28 5.25 6.81
CA ASN A 246 15.54 5.86 8.11
C ASN A 246 14.64 5.29 9.22
N GLU A 247 13.43 4.86 8.87
CA GLU A 247 12.40 4.34 9.78
C GLU A 247 11.97 2.89 9.44
N PRO A 248 12.90 1.93 9.18
CA PRO A 248 12.56 0.64 8.58
C PRO A 248 11.69 -0.26 9.48
N THR A 249 11.74 -0.06 10.80
CA THR A 249 10.99 -0.84 11.78
C THR A 249 9.58 -0.32 12.04
N ARG A 250 9.28 0.90 11.58
CA ARG A 250 8.00 1.58 11.82
C ARG A 250 7.20 1.82 10.53
N CYS A 251 7.81 1.57 9.37
CA CYS A 251 7.13 1.72 8.10
C CYS A 251 6.60 0.39 7.60
N VAL A 252 5.36 0.39 7.13
CA VAL A 252 4.71 -0.74 6.46
C VAL A 252 4.46 -0.35 5.02
N VAL A 253 4.96 -1.11 4.07
CA VAL A 253 4.66 -0.90 2.65
C VAL A 253 3.39 -1.67 2.29
N SER A 254 2.43 -0.98 1.70
CA SER A 254 1.11 -1.51 1.31
C SER A 254 0.85 -1.29 -0.19
N SER A 255 -0.11 -2.04 -0.74
CA SER A 255 -0.53 -1.97 -2.15
C SER A 255 -1.84 -1.20 -2.30
N VAL A 256 -2.04 -0.61 -3.48
CA VAL A 256 -3.32 -0.08 -3.95
C VAL A 256 -3.82 -0.85 -5.18
N PHE A 257 -3.54 -2.15 -5.23
CA PHE A 257 -3.96 -3.04 -6.32
C PHE A 257 -3.29 -2.69 -7.65
N GLU A 258 -1.99 -2.50 -7.62
CA GLU A 258 -1.18 -2.18 -8.78
C GLU A 258 -1.17 -3.32 -9.81
N SER A 259 -0.85 -2.98 -11.05
CA SER A 259 -0.49 -3.92 -12.10
C SER A 259 0.87 -4.59 -11.80
N PRO A 260 1.27 -5.63 -12.54
CA PRO A 260 2.59 -6.24 -12.36
C PRO A 260 3.75 -5.25 -12.37
N PHE A 261 3.65 -4.17 -13.12
CA PHE A 261 4.69 -3.14 -13.20
C PHE A 261 4.81 -2.34 -11.89
N GLY A 262 3.69 -1.80 -11.41
CA GLY A 262 3.67 -1.07 -10.14
C GLY A 262 3.87 -2.00 -8.95
N PHE A 263 3.35 -3.22 -9.00
CA PHE A 263 3.50 -4.21 -7.95
C PHE A 263 4.97 -4.61 -7.76
N GLU A 264 5.73 -4.83 -8.85
CA GLU A 264 7.16 -5.09 -8.76
C GLU A 264 7.92 -3.90 -8.14
N ALA A 265 7.53 -2.66 -8.49
CA ALA A 265 8.12 -1.49 -7.85
C ALA A 265 7.82 -1.44 -6.34
N VAL A 266 6.57 -1.73 -5.95
CA VAL A 266 6.15 -1.82 -4.53
C VAL A 266 6.92 -2.91 -3.78
N LEU A 267 7.12 -4.09 -4.40
CA LEU A 267 7.96 -5.16 -3.83
C LEU A 267 9.39 -4.71 -3.57
N ARG A 268 10.00 -4.01 -4.53
CA ARG A 268 11.37 -3.48 -4.39
C ARG A 268 11.45 -2.44 -3.27
N VAL A 269 10.45 -1.58 -3.16
CA VAL A 269 10.34 -0.62 -2.04
C VAL A 269 10.15 -1.34 -0.70
N ALA A 270 9.33 -2.41 -0.66
CA ALA A 270 9.12 -3.18 0.56
C ALA A 270 10.41 -3.83 1.09
N SER A 271 11.42 -4.01 0.26
CA SER A 271 12.75 -4.48 0.69
C SER A 271 13.56 -3.46 1.51
N LEU A 272 13.08 -2.22 1.61
CA LEU A 272 13.73 -1.16 2.39
C LEU A 272 13.30 -1.16 3.86
N VAL A 273 12.28 -1.93 4.21
CA VAL A 273 11.71 -1.99 5.57
C VAL A 273 11.81 -3.38 6.17
N GLU A 274 11.68 -3.48 7.49
CA GLU A 274 11.78 -4.73 8.25
C GLU A 274 10.41 -5.31 8.63
N THR A 275 9.36 -4.54 8.44
CA THR A 275 7.98 -4.94 8.78
C THR A 275 7.40 -5.90 7.74
N VAL A 276 6.38 -6.64 8.13
CA VAL A 276 5.58 -7.45 7.18
C VAL A 276 4.77 -6.52 6.29
N ALA A 277 4.89 -6.67 4.97
CA ALA A 277 4.22 -5.78 4.02
C ALA A 277 2.70 -6.07 3.93
N GLY A 278 1.92 -5.05 3.57
CA GLY A 278 0.47 -5.15 3.34
C GLY A 278 0.13 -5.31 1.85
N ILE A 279 0.76 -6.27 1.16
CA ILE A 279 0.71 -6.40 -0.31
C ILE A 279 0.08 -7.72 -0.82
N GLY A 280 -0.55 -8.50 0.06
CA GLY A 280 -1.18 -9.78 -0.27
C GLY A 280 -2.50 -9.65 -1.02
N VAL A 281 -2.55 -8.86 -2.10
CA VAL A 281 -3.78 -8.53 -2.85
C VAL A 281 -3.90 -9.21 -4.21
N ASN A 282 -2.84 -9.82 -4.73
CA ASN A 282 -2.86 -10.51 -6.04
C ASN A 282 -3.94 -11.57 -6.18
N PRO A 283 -4.27 -12.38 -5.15
CA PRO A 283 -5.35 -13.37 -5.24
C PRO A 283 -6.73 -12.80 -5.56
N LEU A 284 -6.93 -11.49 -5.43
CA LEU A 284 -8.21 -10.83 -5.70
C LEU A 284 -8.49 -10.63 -7.19
N PHE A 285 -7.46 -10.70 -8.06
CA PHE A 285 -7.61 -10.53 -9.49
C PHE A 285 -7.91 -11.84 -10.22
N VAL A 286 -8.55 -11.73 -11.39
CA VAL A 286 -8.67 -12.84 -12.32
C VAL A 286 -7.27 -13.23 -12.80
N GLU A 287 -6.98 -14.53 -12.87
CA GLU A 287 -5.77 -15.01 -13.51
C GLU A 287 -5.83 -14.71 -15.02
N ASP A 288 -4.83 -14.00 -15.50
CA ASP A 288 -4.67 -13.57 -16.88
C ASP A 288 -3.18 -13.38 -17.17
N ASP A 289 -2.84 -12.79 -18.33
CA ASP A 289 -1.46 -12.53 -18.74
C ASP A 289 -0.72 -11.54 -17.79
N PHE A 290 -1.48 -10.88 -16.88
CA PHE A 290 -0.92 -9.99 -15.85
C PHE A 290 -0.62 -10.71 -14.52
N SER A 291 -0.80 -12.01 -14.43
CA SER A 291 -0.55 -12.79 -13.21
C SER A 291 0.91 -13.25 -13.10
N LEU A 292 1.85 -12.33 -13.27
CA LEU A 292 3.29 -12.63 -13.27
C LEU A 292 3.85 -12.95 -11.87
N HIS A 293 3.32 -12.29 -10.84
CA HIS A 293 3.81 -12.47 -9.47
C HIS A 293 3.10 -13.65 -8.80
N ALA A 294 3.86 -14.39 -8.00
CA ALA A 294 3.32 -15.48 -7.19
C ALA A 294 2.20 -14.97 -6.25
N MET A 295 1.24 -15.86 -5.96
CA MET A 295 0.16 -15.59 -5.00
C MET A 295 0.53 -15.99 -3.57
N ASP A 296 1.82 -16.11 -3.28
CA ASP A 296 2.36 -16.56 -2.00
C ASP A 296 2.41 -15.45 -0.97
N MET A 297 2.45 -15.84 0.31
CA MET A 297 2.66 -14.92 1.44
C MET A 297 4.14 -14.55 1.64
N VAL A 298 5.04 -15.08 0.81
CA VAL A 298 6.46 -14.72 0.77
C VAL A 298 6.84 -14.46 -0.68
N LEU A 299 7.15 -13.22 -1.01
CA LEU A 299 7.41 -12.75 -2.35
C LEU A 299 8.89 -12.38 -2.52
N GLN A 300 9.40 -12.53 -3.73
CA GLN A 300 10.78 -12.21 -4.05
C GLN A 300 10.85 -11.05 -5.03
N PRO A 301 11.27 -9.83 -4.59
CA PRO A 301 11.49 -8.73 -5.52
C PRO A 301 12.54 -9.11 -6.57
N GLY A 302 12.28 -8.79 -7.84
CA GLY A 302 13.15 -9.14 -8.96
C GLY A 302 12.94 -10.56 -9.50
N GLU A 303 12.03 -11.36 -8.94
CA GLU A 303 11.59 -12.63 -9.54
C GLU A 303 10.92 -12.38 -10.90
N VAL A 304 10.08 -11.34 -10.96
CA VAL A 304 9.62 -10.77 -12.23
C VAL A 304 10.68 -9.77 -12.69
N ASP A 305 11.47 -10.17 -13.66
CA ASP A 305 12.59 -9.36 -14.14
C ASP A 305 12.18 -8.33 -15.21
N ILE A 306 13.10 -7.43 -15.55
CA ILE A 306 12.87 -6.41 -16.57
C ILE A 306 12.51 -7.01 -17.95
N PRO A 307 13.17 -8.06 -18.46
CA PRO A 307 12.78 -8.75 -19.67
C PRO A 307 11.33 -9.23 -19.68
N GLN A 308 10.84 -9.82 -18.61
CA GLN A 308 9.43 -10.27 -18.48
C GLN A 308 8.46 -9.09 -18.48
N LEU A 309 8.78 -8.01 -17.77
CA LEU A 309 7.98 -6.78 -17.81
C LEU A 309 8.01 -6.14 -19.21
N GLU A 310 9.14 -6.17 -19.92
CA GLU A 310 9.24 -5.70 -21.30
C GLU A 310 8.43 -6.56 -22.28
N GLU A 311 8.31 -7.86 -22.04
CA GLU A 311 7.46 -8.76 -22.83
C GLU A 311 5.98 -8.43 -22.59
N LEU A 312 5.57 -8.31 -21.32
CA LEU A 312 4.23 -7.87 -20.96
C LEU A 312 3.91 -6.48 -21.54
N TRP A 313 4.86 -5.55 -21.49
CA TRP A 313 4.71 -4.22 -22.08
C TRP A 313 4.39 -4.25 -23.57
N ARG A 314 4.97 -5.19 -24.32
CA ARG A 314 4.70 -5.33 -25.76
C ARG A 314 3.34 -5.94 -26.04
N SER A 315 2.75 -6.68 -25.12
CA SER A 315 1.45 -7.34 -25.27
C SER A 315 0.24 -6.43 -24.99
N ILE A 316 0.43 -5.28 -24.33
CA ILE A 316 -0.63 -4.32 -23.95
C ILE A 316 -0.77 -3.14 -24.90
#